data_40587bb8a3984d0106f4823b588d6170
#
_entry.id   40587bb8a3984d0106f4823b588d6170
#
_cell.length_a   1.000
_cell.length_b   1.000
_cell.length_c   1.000
_cell.angle_alpha   90.00
_cell.angle_beta   90.00
_cell.angle_gamma   90.00
#
_symmetry.space_group_name_H-M   'P 1'
#
loop_
_entity.id
_entity.type
_entity.pdbx_description
1 polymer ?
#
loop_
_entity_poly.entity_id
_entity_poly.type
_entity_poly.pdbx_seq_one_letter_code
_entity_poly.pdbx_strand_id
1 'polypeptide(L)'
;MKKEGDSLGGIIEGMALNMPLGLGEPLFDTLDGELAKAMLSIPAVKGVEFGSGFSAASRKGSENNDPFTVENGRIVTATNNAGGILGGISSGMPLVLRVAVKPTPSIAKSQLTVNIKNMENVGLTVRGRHDVCIVPRAVVVVEAMMAVTLCDLAMRAPLIPRVIK
;
A
#
# COMPACT_ATOMS: atom_id res chain seq x y z
N MET A 1 1.92 -15.73 19.92
CA MET A 1 3.05 -15.65 18.95
C MET A 1 4.42 -15.69 19.62
N LYS A 2 4.84 -14.70 20.46
CA LYS A 2 6.20 -14.71 21.06
C LYS A 2 6.48 -15.98 21.88
N LYS A 3 5.53 -16.42 22.72
CA LYS A 3 5.64 -17.67 23.50
C LYS A 3 5.63 -18.93 22.63
N GLU A 4 5.08 -18.84 21.45
CA GLU A 4 4.96 -19.94 20.47
C GLU A 4 6.14 -19.99 19.51
N GLY A 5 7.04 -19.01 19.57
CA GLY A 5 8.18 -18.86 18.65
C GLY A 5 7.77 -18.54 17.22
N ASP A 6 6.60 -17.90 17.02
CA ASP A 6 5.99 -17.62 15.73
C ASP A 6 5.89 -16.12 15.43
N SER A 7 5.47 -15.74 14.21
CA SER A 7 5.32 -14.37 13.75
C SER A 7 3.95 -14.10 13.16
N LEU A 8 3.60 -12.82 13.06
CA LEU A 8 2.36 -12.33 12.44
C LEU A 8 2.66 -11.30 11.36
N GLY A 9 1.87 -11.33 10.31
CA GLY A 9 1.71 -10.24 9.38
C GLY A 9 0.63 -9.26 9.81
N GLY A 10 0.22 -8.38 8.89
CA GLY A 10 -0.88 -7.45 9.12
C GLY A 10 -1.10 -6.54 7.93
N ILE A 11 -2.01 -5.61 8.11
CA ILE A 11 -2.36 -4.59 7.11
C ILE A 11 -1.96 -3.22 7.68
N ILE A 12 -1.38 -2.39 6.81
CA ILE A 12 -1.14 -0.97 7.08
C ILE A 12 -2.03 -0.20 6.13
N GLU A 13 -2.82 0.71 6.68
CA GLU A 13 -3.57 1.69 5.90
C GLU A 13 -2.80 3.02 5.89
N GLY A 14 -2.61 3.56 4.69
CA GLY A 14 -2.01 4.87 4.46
C GLY A 14 -3.03 5.82 3.86
N MET A 15 -3.02 7.07 4.32
CA MET A 15 -3.92 8.10 3.84
C MET A 15 -3.15 9.38 3.52
N ALA A 16 -3.43 10.00 2.34
CA ALA A 16 -2.97 11.34 2.03
C ALA A 16 -4.18 12.27 1.89
N LEU A 17 -4.15 13.37 2.64
CA LEU A 17 -5.21 14.38 2.66
C LEU A 17 -4.85 15.56 1.75
N ASN A 18 -5.87 16.35 1.40
CA ASN A 18 -5.72 17.56 0.58
C ASN A 18 -5.01 17.28 -0.77
N MET A 19 -5.35 16.16 -1.37
CA MET A 19 -4.79 15.79 -2.67
C MET A 19 -5.16 16.82 -3.74
N PRO A 20 -4.19 17.28 -4.56
CA PRO A 20 -4.52 18.08 -5.73
C PRO A 20 -5.36 17.24 -6.70
N LEU A 21 -6.22 17.90 -7.47
CA LEU A 21 -6.97 17.24 -8.53
C LEU A 21 -6.04 16.94 -9.72
N GLY A 22 -6.18 15.77 -10.34
CA GLY A 22 -5.51 15.42 -11.60
C GLY A 22 -4.04 15.04 -11.48
N LEU A 23 -3.57 14.64 -10.28
CA LEU A 23 -2.21 14.11 -10.10
C LEU A 23 -2.13 12.67 -10.60
N GLY A 24 -1.15 12.38 -11.45
CA GLY A 24 -0.94 11.10 -12.14
C GLY A 24 -1.13 11.24 -13.65
N GLU A 25 -0.76 10.20 -14.38
CA GLU A 25 -0.91 10.14 -15.84
C GLU A 25 -2.00 9.10 -16.19
N PRO A 26 -2.86 9.36 -17.19
CA PRO A 26 -4.08 8.57 -17.37
C PRO A 26 -3.87 7.19 -18.01
N LEU A 27 -2.65 6.79 -18.42
CA LEU A 27 -2.46 5.52 -19.10
C LEU A 27 -1.35 4.63 -18.54
N PHE A 28 -0.08 5.07 -18.53
CA PHE A 28 1.04 4.20 -18.13
C PHE A 28 1.57 4.50 -16.73
N ASP A 29 1.64 5.77 -16.35
CA ASP A 29 2.13 6.22 -15.04
C ASP A 29 0.96 6.67 -14.17
N THR A 30 -0.06 5.83 -14.07
CA THR A 30 -1.24 6.10 -13.25
C THR A 30 -0.85 6.23 -11.78
N LEU A 31 -1.57 7.07 -11.05
CA LEU A 31 -1.29 7.33 -9.62
C LEU A 31 -1.32 6.05 -8.79
N ASP A 32 -2.31 5.20 -9.01
CA ASP A 32 -2.41 3.88 -8.36
C ASP A 32 -1.29 2.93 -8.80
N GLY A 33 -0.93 2.93 -10.07
CA GLY A 33 0.17 2.13 -10.62
C GLY A 33 1.51 2.48 -9.99
N GLU A 34 1.87 3.76 -9.94
CA GLU A 34 3.12 4.22 -9.35
C GLU A 34 3.16 4.01 -7.82
N LEU A 35 2.05 4.26 -7.13
CA LEU A 35 1.94 3.95 -5.70
C LEU A 35 2.04 2.45 -5.44
N ALA A 36 1.36 1.61 -6.21
CA ALA A 36 1.43 0.15 -6.05
C ALA A 36 2.85 -0.37 -6.28
N LYS A 37 3.55 0.12 -7.31
CA LYS A 37 4.96 -0.19 -7.58
C LYS A 37 5.86 0.20 -6.41
N ALA A 38 5.67 1.40 -5.84
CA ALA A 38 6.41 1.87 -4.68
C ALA A 38 6.14 0.99 -3.45
N MET A 39 4.87 0.68 -3.15
CA MET A 39 4.50 -0.17 -2.02
C MET A 39 5.04 -1.59 -2.16
N LEU A 40 4.95 -2.20 -3.34
CA LEU A 40 5.45 -3.55 -3.60
C LEU A 40 6.99 -3.63 -3.61
N SER A 41 7.71 -2.51 -3.72
CA SER A 41 9.15 -2.44 -3.54
C SER A 41 9.59 -2.58 -2.07
N ILE A 42 8.68 -2.34 -1.12
CA ILE A 42 8.95 -2.50 0.31
C ILE A 42 9.05 -4.00 0.64
N PRO A 43 10.17 -4.46 1.25
CA PRO A 43 10.30 -5.86 1.65
C PRO A 43 9.13 -6.33 2.53
N ALA A 44 8.67 -7.56 2.30
CA ALA A 44 7.55 -8.21 2.96
C ALA A 44 6.14 -7.70 2.58
N VAL A 45 5.98 -6.64 1.82
CA VAL A 45 4.69 -6.29 1.22
C VAL A 45 4.34 -7.32 0.15
N LYS A 46 3.08 -7.80 0.16
CA LYS A 46 2.56 -8.85 -0.72
C LYS A 46 1.24 -8.51 -1.38
N GLY A 47 0.64 -7.40 -1.00
CA GLY A 47 -0.59 -6.92 -1.60
C GLY A 47 -0.75 -5.43 -1.39
N VAL A 48 -1.43 -4.80 -2.34
CA VAL A 48 -1.81 -3.38 -2.30
C VAL A 48 -3.24 -3.29 -2.79
N GLU A 49 -4.04 -2.46 -2.16
CA GLU A 49 -5.38 -2.12 -2.61
C GLU A 49 -5.70 -0.65 -2.33
N PHE A 50 -6.60 -0.08 -3.11
CA PHE A 50 -7.03 1.32 -3.02
C PHE A 50 -8.53 1.39 -2.72
N GLY A 51 -8.93 2.30 -1.82
CA GLY A 51 -10.33 2.50 -1.45
C GLY A 51 -11.00 1.21 -0.99
N SER A 52 -12.09 0.80 -1.64
CA SER A 52 -12.79 -0.45 -1.36
C SER A 52 -11.99 -1.71 -1.72
N GLY A 53 -10.94 -1.57 -2.55
CA GLY A 53 -10.01 -2.64 -2.90
C GLY A 53 -10.71 -3.90 -3.40
N PHE A 54 -10.31 -5.06 -2.89
CA PHE A 54 -10.89 -6.34 -3.28
C PHE A 54 -12.39 -6.47 -2.98
N SER A 55 -12.92 -5.70 -2.01
CA SER A 55 -14.36 -5.74 -1.70
C SER A 55 -15.22 -5.16 -2.84
N ALA A 56 -14.65 -4.35 -3.75
CA ALA A 56 -15.36 -3.85 -4.92
C ALA A 56 -15.85 -4.99 -5.83
N ALA A 57 -15.12 -6.11 -5.90
CA ALA A 57 -15.48 -7.25 -6.75
C ALA A 57 -16.81 -7.94 -6.35
N SER A 58 -17.27 -7.74 -5.11
CA SER A 58 -18.52 -8.29 -4.59
C SER A 58 -19.68 -7.28 -4.61
N ARG A 59 -19.47 -6.06 -5.10
CA ARG A 59 -20.45 -4.98 -5.11
C ARG A 59 -21.04 -4.79 -6.50
N LYS A 60 -22.26 -4.27 -6.55
CA LYS A 60 -22.84 -3.74 -7.79
C LYS A 60 -22.24 -2.38 -8.10
N GLY A 61 -22.23 -1.98 -9.38
CA GLY A 61 -21.76 -0.67 -9.79
C GLY A 61 -22.43 0.48 -9.04
N SER A 62 -23.75 0.41 -8.86
CA SER A 62 -24.53 1.41 -8.10
C SER A 62 -24.17 1.50 -6.60
N GLU A 63 -23.59 0.45 -6.05
CA GLU A 63 -23.15 0.40 -4.65
C GLU A 63 -21.68 0.83 -4.49
N ASN A 64 -20.89 0.70 -5.55
CA ASN A 64 -19.47 1.02 -5.55
C ASN A 64 -19.14 2.39 -6.14
N ASN A 65 -20.02 2.95 -6.97
CA ASN A 65 -19.82 4.29 -7.53
C ASN A 65 -19.74 5.35 -6.42
N ASP A 66 -18.88 6.34 -6.64
CA ASP A 66 -18.72 7.50 -5.78
C ASP A 66 -19.49 8.68 -6.43
N PRO A 67 -20.76 8.94 -6.03
CA PRO A 67 -21.55 10.00 -6.64
C PRO A 67 -20.99 11.37 -6.30
N PHE A 68 -20.85 12.21 -7.32
CA PHE A 68 -20.41 13.59 -7.13
C PHE A 68 -21.49 14.44 -6.46
N THR A 69 -21.06 15.32 -5.58
CA THR A 69 -21.90 16.31 -4.89
C THR A 69 -21.15 17.63 -4.75
N VAL A 70 -21.88 18.68 -4.41
CA VAL A 70 -21.30 20.00 -4.13
C VAL A 70 -21.38 20.28 -2.62
N GLU A 71 -20.22 20.43 -1.99
CA GLU A 71 -20.10 20.81 -0.58
C GLU A 71 -19.25 22.07 -0.44
N ASN A 72 -19.81 23.10 0.19
CA ASN A 72 -19.13 24.39 0.41
C ASN A 72 -18.54 25.01 -0.88
N GLY A 73 -19.25 24.86 -2.03
CA GLY A 73 -18.82 25.38 -3.32
C GLY A 73 -17.70 24.58 -4.00
N ARG A 74 -17.40 23.39 -3.50
CA ARG A 74 -16.42 22.44 -4.08
C ARG A 74 -17.13 21.18 -4.54
N ILE A 75 -16.64 20.62 -5.64
CA ILE A 75 -17.07 19.31 -6.10
C ILE A 75 -16.29 18.25 -5.30
N VAL A 76 -17.02 17.35 -4.64
CA VAL A 76 -16.52 16.22 -3.88
C VAL A 76 -17.30 14.98 -4.23
N THR A 77 -16.91 13.81 -3.76
CA THR A 77 -17.75 12.61 -3.84
C THR A 77 -18.39 12.29 -2.50
N ALA A 78 -19.62 11.80 -2.51
CA ALA A 78 -20.36 11.46 -1.29
C ALA A 78 -19.75 10.24 -0.55
N THR A 79 -19.06 9.39 -1.30
CA THR A 79 -18.29 8.24 -0.79
C THR A 79 -16.89 8.27 -1.37
N ASN A 80 -16.00 7.39 -0.92
CA ASN A 80 -14.63 7.30 -1.43
C ASN A 80 -14.22 5.84 -1.66
N ASN A 81 -15.07 5.10 -2.35
CA ASN A 81 -14.82 3.69 -2.69
C ASN A 81 -13.62 3.53 -3.64
N ALA A 82 -13.39 4.52 -4.49
CA ALA A 82 -12.23 4.57 -5.39
C ALA A 82 -10.91 4.91 -4.67
N GLY A 83 -10.97 5.31 -3.39
CA GLY A 83 -9.76 5.65 -2.62
C GLY A 83 -9.05 6.91 -3.12
N GLY A 84 -9.78 7.88 -3.68
CA GLY A 84 -9.24 9.15 -4.15
C GLY A 84 -8.61 9.11 -5.55
N ILE A 85 -8.73 8.00 -6.28
CA ILE A 85 -8.17 7.80 -7.61
C ILE A 85 -9.27 7.36 -8.58
N LEU A 86 -9.47 8.12 -9.64
CA LEU A 86 -10.40 7.80 -10.72
C LEU A 86 -9.68 7.95 -12.07
N GLY A 87 -9.76 6.93 -12.91
CA GLY A 87 -9.12 6.94 -14.21
C GLY A 87 -7.59 7.09 -14.16
N GLY A 88 -6.96 6.68 -13.06
CA GLY A 88 -5.50 6.74 -12.88
C GLY A 88 -4.98 8.09 -12.36
N ILE A 89 -5.87 9.05 -12.08
CA ILE A 89 -5.51 10.37 -11.55
C ILE A 89 -6.26 10.67 -10.24
N SER A 90 -5.69 11.58 -9.43
CA SER A 90 -6.34 11.97 -8.18
C SER A 90 -7.65 12.72 -8.41
N SER A 91 -8.67 12.38 -7.64
CA SER A 91 -10.01 12.98 -7.70
C SER A 91 -10.19 14.18 -6.77
N GLY A 92 -9.15 14.58 -6.00
CA GLY A 92 -9.26 15.59 -4.95
C GLY A 92 -9.79 15.07 -3.61
N MET A 93 -10.31 13.84 -3.58
CA MET A 93 -10.69 13.15 -2.35
C MET A 93 -9.45 12.62 -1.63
N PRO A 94 -9.56 12.27 -0.32
CA PRO A 94 -8.46 11.61 0.37
C PRO A 94 -7.98 10.37 -0.39
N LEU A 95 -6.67 10.28 -0.63
CA LEU A 95 -6.07 9.07 -1.16
C LEU A 95 -6.01 8.04 -0.03
N VAL A 96 -6.55 6.85 -0.26
CA VAL A 96 -6.56 5.76 0.71
C VAL A 96 -6.03 4.50 0.06
N LEU A 97 -4.95 3.94 0.61
CA LEU A 97 -4.40 2.65 0.20
C LEU A 97 -4.18 1.74 1.41
N ARG A 98 -4.18 0.43 1.17
CA ARG A 98 -3.81 -0.57 2.18
C ARG A 98 -2.77 -1.52 1.61
N VAL A 99 -1.82 -1.89 2.45
CA VAL A 99 -0.77 -2.85 2.09
C VAL A 99 -0.81 -4.05 3.03
N ALA A 100 -0.72 -5.23 2.46
CA ALA A 100 -0.60 -6.48 3.19
C ALA A 100 0.87 -6.83 3.40
N VAL A 101 1.28 -6.94 4.65
CA VAL A 101 2.64 -7.29 5.06
C VAL A 101 2.64 -8.74 5.54
N LYS A 102 3.46 -9.60 4.90
CA LYS A 102 3.56 -11.00 5.31
C LYS A 102 4.29 -11.15 6.65
N PRO A 103 4.04 -12.25 7.39
CA PRO A 103 4.81 -12.58 8.59
C PRO A 103 6.30 -12.73 8.28
N THR A 104 7.15 -12.44 9.27
CA THR A 104 8.58 -12.69 9.19
C THR A 104 8.84 -14.20 9.07
N PRO A 105 9.59 -14.68 8.06
CA PRO A 105 9.82 -16.11 7.88
C PRO A 105 10.83 -16.70 8.88
N SER A 106 11.65 -15.86 9.50
CA SER A 106 12.64 -16.28 10.51
C SER A 106 11.93 -16.45 11.85
N ILE A 107 11.55 -17.69 12.16
CA ILE A 107 10.83 -18.05 13.39
C ILE A 107 11.58 -19.13 14.17
N ALA A 108 11.30 -19.24 15.47
CA ALA A 108 11.92 -20.25 16.35
C ALA A 108 11.23 -21.63 16.25
N LYS A 109 10.14 -21.75 15.51
CA LYS A 109 9.53 -23.04 15.20
C LYS A 109 10.36 -23.82 14.19
N SER A 110 10.39 -25.14 14.32
CA SER A 110 10.98 -26.02 13.30
C SER A 110 10.18 -25.92 12.00
N GLN A 111 10.87 -25.71 10.90
CA GLN A 111 10.30 -25.59 9.55
C GLN A 111 10.98 -26.59 8.63
N LEU A 112 10.23 -27.14 7.69
CA LEU A 112 10.82 -27.98 6.64
C LEU A 112 11.54 -27.10 5.64
N THR A 113 12.74 -27.55 5.26
CA THR A 113 13.55 -26.94 4.22
C THR A 113 14.36 -28.03 3.52
N VAL A 114 15.26 -27.64 2.63
CA VAL A 114 16.11 -28.58 1.88
C VAL A 114 17.57 -28.25 2.08
N ASN A 115 18.39 -29.28 2.19
CA ASN A 115 19.83 -29.17 2.06
C ASN A 115 20.17 -29.29 0.59
N ILE A 116 20.54 -28.16 -0.03
CA ILE A 116 20.82 -28.12 -1.47
C ILE A 116 22.08 -28.90 -1.88
N LYS A 117 23.01 -29.14 -0.95
CA LYS A 117 24.21 -29.90 -1.24
C LYS A 117 23.91 -31.40 -1.37
N ASN A 118 23.06 -31.91 -0.49
CA ASN A 118 22.72 -33.35 -0.44
C ASN A 118 21.39 -33.63 -1.12
N MET A 119 20.63 -32.60 -1.53
CA MET A 119 19.27 -32.72 -2.10
C MET A 119 18.31 -33.48 -1.18
N GLU A 120 18.35 -33.17 0.14
CA GLU A 120 17.57 -33.82 1.18
C GLU A 120 16.64 -32.84 1.90
N ASN A 121 15.48 -33.33 2.33
CA ASN A 121 14.59 -32.61 3.23
C ASN A 121 15.19 -32.59 4.64
N VAL A 122 15.28 -31.39 5.25
CA VAL A 122 15.80 -31.21 6.61
C VAL A 122 14.90 -30.29 7.42
N GLY A 123 14.93 -30.43 8.74
CA GLY A 123 14.32 -29.49 9.67
C GLY A 123 15.25 -28.34 9.94
N LEU A 124 14.73 -27.11 9.87
CA LEU A 124 15.46 -25.89 10.21
C LEU A 124 14.72 -25.15 11.35
N THR A 125 15.47 -24.78 12.37
CA THR A 125 15.00 -23.86 13.41
C THR A 125 15.95 -22.66 13.41
N VAL A 126 15.42 -21.47 13.13
CA VAL A 126 16.23 -20.25 13.14
C VAL A 126 16.36 -19.76 14.57
N ARG A 127 17.60 -19.75 15.08
CA ARG A 127 17.92 -19.25 16.43
C ARG A 127 18.26 -17.76 16.37
N GLY A 128 17.85 -17.01 17.37
CA GLY A 128 18.16 -15.59 17.49
C GLY A 128 16.97 -14.76 17.96
N ARG A 129 17.17 -13.43 17.98
CA ARG A 129 16.09 -12.48 18.28
C ARG A 129 15.35 -12.17 16.98
N HIS A 130 14.08 -12.53 16.94
CA HIS A 130 13.22 -12.27 15.81
C HIS A 130 12.09 -11.33 16.19
N ASP A 131 11.67 -10.48 15.24
CA ASP A 131 10.49 -9.66 15.41
C ASP A 131 9.24 -10.53 15.22
N VAL A 132 8.39 -10.54 16.22
CA VAL A 132 7.10 -11.24 16.18
C VAL A 132 6.18 -10.61 15.14
N CYS A 133 6.26 -9.29 14.95
CA CYS A 133 5.49 -8.54 13.97
C CYS A 133 6.28 -7.31 13.54
N ILE A 134 6.51 -7.17 12.23
CA ILE A 134 7.22 -6.02 11.65
C ILE A 134 6.29 -4.87 11.28
N VAL A 135 4.98 -5.09 11.29
CA VAL A 135 3.97 -4.12 10.85
C VAL A 135 4.12 -2.74 11.54
N PRO A 136 4.27 -2.64 12.88
CA PRO A 136 4.41 -1.33 13.53
C PRO A 136 5.63 -0.53 13.06
N ARG A 137 6.71 -1.22 12.64
CA ARG A 137 7.91 -0.58 12.10
C ARG A 137 7.77 -0.19 10.63
N ALA A 138 6.93 -0.93 9.90
CA ALA A 138 6.70 -0.69 8.49
C ALA A 138 5.79 0.53 8.22
N VAL A 139 5.04 1.01 9.23
CA VAL A 139 4.14 2.17 9.08
C VAL A 139 4.88 3.38 8.53
N VAL A 140 5.98 3.78 9.14
CA VAL A 140 6.77 4.95 8.70
C VAL A 140 7.40 4.76 7.32
N VAL A 141 7.67 3.50 6.93
CA VAL A 141 8.22 3.19 5.61
C VAL A 141 7.13 3.34 4.54
N VAL A 142 5.92 2.86 4.81
CA VAL A 142 4.76 3.04 3.92
C VAL A 142 4.45 4.52 3.74
N GLU A 143 4.41 5.28 4.84
CA GLU A 143 4.19 6.73 4.82
C GLU A 143 5.25 7.46 3.98
N ALA A 144 6.53 7.17 4.22
CA ALA A 144 7.62 7.77 3.47
C ALA A 144 7.56 7.43 1.97
N MET A 145 7.27 6.19 1.61
CA MET A 145 7.15 5.77 0.22
C MET A 145 5.95 6.40 -0.49
N MET A 146 4.81 6.58 0.22
CA MET A 146 3.69 7.37 -0.30
C MET A 146 4.13 8.81 -0.58
N ALA A 147 4.76 9.45 0.40
CA ALA A 147 5.18 10.85 0.29
C ALA A 147 6.18 11.05 -0.87
N VAL A 148 7.18 10.20 -1.00
CA VAL A 148 8.17 10.26 -2.10
C VAL A 148 7.50 10.10 -3.46
N THR A 149 6.60 9.14 -3.61
CA THR A 149 5.89 8.91 -4.87
C THR A 149 4.99 10.09 -5.24
N LEU A 150 4.24 10.61 -4.27
CA LEU A 150 3.38 11.78 -4.48
C LEU A 150 4.19 13.04 -4.82
N CYS A 151 5.35 13.25 -4.18
CA CYS A 151 6.25 14.36 -4.50
C CYS A 151 6.82 14.24 -5.92
N ASP A 152 7.24 13.04 -6.33
CA ASP A 152 7.74 12.82 -7.71
C ASP A 152 6.67 13.17 -8.75
N LEU A 153 5.46 12.63 -8.57
CA LEU A 153 4.33 12.93 -9.46
C LEU A 153 3.97 14.43 -9.47
N ALA A 154 3.98 15.07 -8.29
CA ALA A 154 3.70 16.51 -8.20
C ALA A 154 4.76 17.39 -8.86
N MET A 155 6.03 16.98 -8.86
CA MET A 155 7.10 17.62 -9.63
C MET A 155 6.95 17.38 -11.12
N ARG A 156 6.49 16.21 -11.54
CA ARG A 156 6.21 15.88 -12.95
C ARG A 156 5.03 16.69 -13.47
N ALA A 157 3.99 16.87 -12.66
CA ALA A 157 2.79 17.67 -12.95
C ALA A 157 2.96 19.18 -12.74
N PRO A 158 4.15 19.75 -12.77
CA PRO A 158 4.67 21.04 -12.30
C PRO A 158 3.89 21.71 -11.14
N LEU A 159 3.33 20.94 -10.26
CA LEU A 159 2.69 21.47 -9.03
C LEU A 159 3.73 21.87 -7.97
N ILE A 160 4.92 21.28 -8.04
CA ILE A 160 6.09 21.61 -7.21
C ILE A 160 7.24 22.02 -8.15
N PRO A 161 7.94 23.14 -7.90
CA PRO A 161 9.09 23.54 -8.70
C PRO A 161 10.20 22.49 -8.65
N ARG A 162 10.77 22.15 -9.80
CA ARG A 162 11.91 21.20 -9.89
C ARG A 162 13.20 21.77 -9.31
N VAL A 163 13.28 23.07 -9.15
CA VAL A 163 14.44 23.79 -8.57
C VAL A 163 13.93 24.68 -7.45
N ILE A 164 14.41 24.43 -6.25
CA ILE A 164 14.19 25.29 -5.10
C ILE A 164 15.25 26.40 -5.18
N LYS A 165 14.80 27.65 -5.32
CA LYS A 165 15.66 28.85 -5.31
C LYS A 165 15.90 29.33 -3.89
#